data_1aeecc18a8e01833421c43c5aca86713
#
_entry.id   1aeecc18a8e01833421c43c5aca86713
#
_cell.length_a   1.000
_cell.length_b   1.000
_cell.length_c   1.000
_cell.angle_alpha   90.00
_cell.angle_beta   90.00
_cell.angle_gamma   90.00
#
_symmetry.space_group_name_H-M   'P 1'
#
loop_
_entity.id
_entity.type
_entity.pdbx_description
1 polymer ?
#
loop_
_entity_poly.entity_id
_entity_poly.type
_entity_poly.pdbx_seq_one_letter_code
_entity_poly.pdbx_strand_id
1 'polypeptide(L)'
;MRILITGFDNFGGENVNPSNLAINKLPNKLKNIEIKKVTLPTVFKESSAILEENIYSFNPHIVICVGQAGGRDKITVERVAINIDDARIADNKNNSP
;
A
#
# COMPACT_ATOMS: atom_id res chain seq x y z
N MET A 1 -15.23 0.22 -14.40
CA MET A 1 -13.81 -0.07 -14.11
C MET A 1 -13.62 -0.19 -12.61
N ARG A 2 -12.84 -1.14 -12.17
CA ARG A 2 -12.51 -1.34 -10.75
C ARG A 2 -11.04 -1.04 -10.52
N ILE A 3 -10.76 -0.20 -9.53
CA ILE A 3 -9.39 0.15 -9.12
C ILE A 3 -9.21 -0.27 -7.67
N LEU A 4 -8.19 -1.06 -7.40
CA LEU A 4 -7.76 -1.37 -6.04
C LEU A 4 -6.58 -0.46 -5.71
N ILE A 5 -6.71 0.29 -4.62
CA ILE A 5 -5.64 1.17 -4.16
C ILE A 5 -5.28 0.84 -2.72
N THR A 6 -4.00 0.70 -2.44
CA THR A 6 -3.53 0.30 -1.11
C THR A 6 -2.61 1.36 -0.51
N GLY A 7 -2.66 1.48 0.80
CA GLY A 7 -1.72 2.23 1.60
C GLY A 7 -1.24 1.34 2.74
N PHE A 8 -0.45 1.90 3.65
CA PHE A 8 0.11 1.15 4.76
C PHE A 8 -0.33 1.73 6.09
N ASP A 9 -0.34 0.89 7.13
CA ASP A 9 -0.59 1.30 8.50
C ASP A 9 0.61 2.07 9.08
N ASN A 10 0.52 2.48 10.33
CA ASN A 10 1.56 3.23 11.00
C ASN A 10 2.83 2.38 11.14
N PHE A 11 3.99 2.99 10.91
CA PHE A 11 5.26 2.28 10.88
C PHE A 11 6.38 3.16 11.46
N GLY A 12 7.38 2.49 12.07
CA GLY A 12 8.59 3.16 12.54
C GLY A 12 8.35 4.12 13.71
N GLY A 13 7.36 3.84 14.57
CA GLY A 13 7.04 4.70 15.71
C GLY A 13 6.22 5.93 15.36
N GLU A 14 5.87 6.12 14.09
CA GLU A 14 5.04 7.22 13.64
C GLU A 14 3.57 6.98 13.99
N ASN A 15 2.85 8.06 14.33
CA ASN A 15 1.42 7.97 14.64
C ASN A 15 0.54 7.87 13.41
N VAL A 16 1.08 8.21 12.24
CA VAL A 16 0.33 8.31 11.00
C VAL A 16 1.22 7.86 9.85
N ASN A 17 0.63 7.15 8.89
CA ASN A 17 1.29 6.85 7.63
C ASN A 17 0.65 7.71 6.53
N PRO A 18 1.42 8.59 5.85
CA PRO A 18 0.88 9.45 4.81
C PRO A 18 0.21 8.72 3.67
N SER A 19 0.64 7.50 3.34
CA SER A 19 0.01 6.70 2.29
C SER A 19 -1.44 6.39 2.64
N ASN A 20 -1.71 6.01 3.89
CA ASN A 20 -3.06 5.72 4.34
C ASN A 20 -3.93 6.97 4.40
N LEU A 21 -3.37 8.10 4.84
CA LEU A 21 -4.08 9.37 4.81
C LEU A 21 -4.48 9.75 3.39
N ALA A 22 -3.57 9.59 2.44
CA ALA A 22 -3.81 9.96 1.05
C ALA A 22 -4.95 9.15 0.44
N ILE A 23 -4.93 7.82 0.60
CA ILE A 23 -5.96 6.98 0.01
C ILE A 23 -7.32 7.19 0.66
N ASN A 24 -7.36 7.52 1.96
CA ASN A 24 -8.62 7.74 2.66
C ASN A 24 -9.33 9.03 2.24
N LYS A 25 -8.63 9.94 1.57
CA LYS A 25 -9.22 11.15 1.02
C LYS A 25 -9.88 10.94 -0.34
N LEU A 26 -9.65 9.79 -0.97
CA LEU A 26 -10.23 9.48 -2.26
C LEU A 26 -11.70 9.06 -2.12
N PRO A 27 -12.54 9.34 -3.11
CA PRO A 27 -13.92 8.82 -3.09
C PRO A 27 -13.92 7.30 -3.31
N ASN A 28 -15.01 6.65 -2.88
CA ASN A 28 -15.17 5.21 -3.13
C ASN A 28 -15.66 4.93 -4.56
N LYS A 29 -16.19 5.93 -5.22
CA LYS A 29 -16.68 5.81 -6.57
C LYS A 29 -16.53 7.14 -7.29
N LEU A 30 -16.04 7.11 -8.51
CA LEU A 30 -15.88 8.29 -9.36
C LEU A 30 -16.41 7.96 -10.75
N LYS A 31 -17.57 8.56 -11.10
CA LYS A 31 -18.26 8.25 -12.36
C LYS A 31 -18.53 6.75 -12.47
N ASN A 32 -17.96 6.08 -13.45
CA ASN A 32 -18.11 4.65 -13.65
C ASN A 32 -16.97 3.83 -13.03
N ILE A 33 -16.13 4.46 -12.20
CA ILE A 33 -14.98 3.81 -11.57
C ILE A 33 -15.32 3.47 -10.12
N GLU A 34 -15.23 2.21 -9.79
CA GLU A 34 -15.36 1.73 -8.42
C GLU A 34 -13.97 1.61 -7.81
N ILE A 35 -13.77 2.24 -6.64
CA ILE A 35 -12.46 2.31 -5.97
C ILE A 35 -12.55 1.55 -4.65
N LYS A 36 -11.72 0.52 -4.51
CA LYS A 36 -11.58 -0.20 -3.25
C LYS A 36 -10.27 0.22 -2.60
N LYS A 37 -10.35 0.69 -1.35
CA LYS A 37 -9.19 1.11 -0.56
C LYS A 37 -8.87 0.05 0.46
N VAL A 38 -7.60 -0.31 0.57
CA VAL A 38 -7.15 -1.30 1.54
C VAL A 38 -5.92 -0.75 2.26
N THR A 39 -5.93 -0.81 3.58
CA THR A 39 -4.77 -0.49 4.40
C THR A 39 -4.03 -1.79 4.68
N LEU A 40 -2.80 -1.90 4.20
CA LEU A 40 -1.97 -3.08 4.39
C LEU A 40 -1.14 -2.93 5.67
N PRO A 41 -0.94 -4.02 6.42
CA PRO A 41 0.00 -3.98 7.54
C PRO A 41 1.43 -3.83 7.00
N THR A 42 2.26 -3.07 7.72
CA THR A 42 3.68 -2.91 7.36
C THR A 42 4.43 -4.11 7.93
N VAL A 43 4.20 -5.27 7.35
CA VAL A 43 4.73 -6.56 7.77
C VAL A 43 5.09 -7.37 6.54
N PHE A 44 6.35 -7.84 6.49
CA PHE A 44 6.82 -8.66 5.38
C PHE A 44 5.94 -9.90 5.23
N LYS A 45 5.66 -10.30 4.00
CA LYS A 45 4.83 -11.43 3.59
C LYS A 45 3.33 -11.25 3.88
N GLU A 46 2.95 -10.70 5.05
CA GLU A 46 1.54 -10.47 5.35
C GLU A 46 0.92 -9.43 4.43
N SER A 47 1.65 -8.34 4.14
CA SER A 47 1.13 -7.30 3.26
C SER A 47 0.85 -7.84 1.86
N SER A 48 1.75 -8.65 1.30
CA SER A 48 1.55 -9.24 -0.02
C SER A 48 0.43 -10.27 -0.02
N ALA A 49 0.27 -11.06 1.04
CA ALA A 49 -0.80 -12.03 1.13
C ALA A 49 -2.18 -11.35 1.16
N ILE A 50 -2.31 -10.26 1.93
CA ILE A 50 -3.55 -9.49 1.99
C ILE A 50 -3.83 -8.81 0.65
N LEU A 51 -2.80 -8.27 0.01
CA LEU A 51 -2.93 -7.68 -1.32
C LEU A 51 -3.45 -8.69 -2.33
N GLU A 52 -2.86 -9.88 -2.38
CA GLU A 52 -3.29 -10.94 -3.28
C GLU A 52 -4.74 -11.34 -3.05
N GLU A 53 -5.13 -11.51 -1.79
CA GLU A 53 -6.50 -11.85 -1.43
C GLU A 53 -7.49 -10.81 -1.96
N ASN A 54 -7.16 -9.53 -1.85
CA ASN A 54 -8.00 -8.45 -2.36
C ASN A 54 -8.02 -8.40 -3.88
N ILE A 55 -6.92 -8.72 -4.54
CA ILE A 55 -6.88 -8.83 -6.00
C ILE A 55 -7.84 -9.92 -6.48
N TYR A 56 -7.80 -11.10 -5.85
CA TYR A 56 -8.68 -12.20 -6.22
C TYR A 56 -10.15 -11.89 -5.95
N SER A 57 -10.46 -11.30 -4.79
CA SER A 57 -11.86 -11.07 -4.41
C SER A 57 -12.50 -9.90 -5.15
N PHE A 58 -11.75 -8.84 -5.39
CA PHE A 58 -12.27 -7.63 -6.04
C PHE A 58 -12.15 -7.69 -7.56
N ASN A 59 -11.21 -8.45 -8.07
CA ASN A 59 -10.92 -8.58 -9.49
C ASN A 59 -10.71 -7.20 -10.15
N PRO A 60 -9.76 -6.39 -9.68
CA PRO A 60 -9.56 -5.05 -10.21
C PRO A 60 -8.98 -5.06 -11.61
N HIS A 61 -9.26 -3.99 -12.37
CA HIS A 61 -8.62 -3.73 -13.64
C HIS A 61 -7.24 -3.09 -13.44
N ILE A 62 -7.11 -2.28 -12.38
CA ILE A 62 -5.88 -1.57 -12.05
C ILE A 62 -5.62 -1.71 -10.56
N VAL A 63 -4.37 -1.95 -10.20
CA VAL A 63 -3.91 -1.95 -8.81
C VAL A 63 -2.88 -0.84 -8.64
N ILE A 64 -3.13 0.04 -7.67
CA ILE A 64 -2.21 1.13 -7.32
C ILE A 64 -1.78 0.96 -5.87
N CYS A 65 -0.48 0.78 -5.67
CA CYS A 65 0.09 0.64 -4.34
C CYS A 65 0.79 1.93 -3.97
N VAL A 66 0.36 2.56 -2.87
CA VAL A 66 0.90 3.84 -2.39
C VAL A 66 1.73 3.58 -1.15
N GLY A 67 2.95 4.09 -1.14
CA GLY A 67 3.85 3.96 -0.01
C GLY A 67 4.51 5.29 0.31
N GLN A 68 5.09 5.36 1.50
CA GLN A 68 5.88 6.49 1.95
C GLN A 68 7.36 6.23 1.66
N ALA A 69 8.01 7.19 1.00
CA ALA A 69 9.46 7.18 0.85
C ALA A 69 10.03 8.39 1.58
N GLY A 70 10.69 8.17 2.69
CA GLY A 70 11.27 9.24 3.48
C GLY A 70 12.33 10.01 2.71
N GLY A 71 12.40 11.32 2.95
CA GLY A 71 13.38 12.19 2.30
C GLY A 71 13.02 12.66 0.91
N ARG A 72 11.86 12.29 0.39
CA ARG A 72 11.36 12.78 -0.90
C ARG A 72 10.27 13.81 -0.67
N ASP A 73 10.32 14.89 -1.44
CA ASP A 73 9.33 15.98 -1.35
C ASP A 73 8.28 15.92 -2.46
N LYS A 74 8.31 14.88 -3.30
CA LYS A 74 7.42 14.73 -4.44
C LYS A 74 6.87 13.31 -4.51
N ILE A 75 5.72 13.20 -5.16
CA ILE A 75 5.16 11.90 -5.53
C ILE A 75 5.98 11.35 -6.69
N THR A 76 6.47 10.14 -6.55
CA THR A 76 7.20 9.45 -7.61
C THR A 76 6.52 8.15 -7.96
N VAL A 77 6.64 7.74 -9.22
CA VAL A 77 6.13 6.45 -9.70
C VAL A 77 7.31 5.49 -9.76
N GLU A 78 7.20 4.37 -9.04
CA GLU A 78 8.22 3.33 -9.10
C GLU A 78 8.05 2.53 -10.39
N ARG A 79 9.13 2.43 -11.15
CA ARG A 79 9.11 1.77 -12.46
C ARG A 79 9.44 0.29 -12.38
N VAL A 80 10.16 -0.12 -11.35
CA VAL A 80 10.66 -1.49 -11.20
C VAL A 80 10.49 -1.95 -9.77
N ALA A 81 9.93 -3.12 -9.60
CA ALA A 81 9.91 -3.82 -8.32
C ALA A 81 10.62 -5.16 -8.52
N ILE A 82 11.47 -5.51 -7.57
CA ILE A 82 12.19 -6.78 -7.61
C ILE A 82 11.73 -7.67 -6.46
N ASN A 83 11.85 -8.97 -6.64
CA ASN A 83 11.38 -9.94 -5.66
C ASN A 83 12.44 -10.17 -4.58
N ILE A 84 12.71 -9.13 -3.79
CA ILE A 84 13.68 -9.14 -2.70
C ILE A 84 13.05 -8.50 -1.49
N ASP A 85 13.15 -9.18 -0.35
CA ASP A 85 12.80 -8.62 0.96
C ASP A 85 14.07 -8.34 1.72
N ASP A 86 14.39 -7.07 1.93
CA ASP A 86 15.45 -6.65 2.84
C ASP A 86 15.02 -5.40 3.60
N ALA A 87 15.63 -5.15 4.75
CA ALA A 87 15.22 -4.03 5.57
C ALA A 87 16.35 -3.50 6.44
N ARG A 88 16.47 -2.16 6.52
CA ARG A 88 17.33 -1.47 7.48
C ARG A 88 16.78 -1.56 8.89
N ILE A 89 15.47 -1.52 9.03
CA ILE A 89 14.79 -1.59 10.33
C ILE A 89 13.73 -2.67 10.24
N ALA A 90 13.37 -3.22 11.38
CA ALA A 90 12.37 -4.27 11.45
C ALA A 90 10.97 -3.74 11.09
N ASP A 91 10.12 -4.61 10.58
CA ASP A 91 8.71 -4.32 10.34
C ASP A 91 7.91 -4.30 11.65
N ASN A 92 6.58 -4.15 11.56
CA ASN A 92 5.71 -4.05 12.74
C ASN A 92 5.60 -5.35 13.54
N LYS A 93 6.12 -6.46 13.01
CA LYS A 93 6.22 -7.75 13.73
C LYS A 93 7.65 -8.18 13.97
N ASN A 94 8.57 -7.23 13.90
CA ASN A 94 9.99 -7.44 14.20
C ASN A 94 10.70 -8.35 13.21
N ASN A 95 10.23 -8.43 11.96
CA ASN A 95 10.92 -9.13 10.88
C ASN A 95 11.95 -8.18 10.25
N SER A 96 13.16 -8.66 10.07
CA SER A 96 14.25 -7.87 9.48
C SER A 96 15.03 -8.73 8.49
N PRO A 97 14.46 -8.99 7.30
CA PRO A 97 15.12 -9.80 6.28
C PRO A 97 16.41 -9.21 5.76
#